data_17cfa4b5cf29437d557a8d5709b3bd34
#
_entry.id   17cfa4b5cf29437d557a8d5709b3bd34
#
_cell.length_a   1.000
_cell.length_b   1.000
_cell.length_c   1.000
_cell.angle_alpha   90.00
_cell.angle_beta   90.00
_cell.angle_gamma   90.00
#
_symmetry.space_group_name_H-M   'P 1'
#
loop_
_entity.id
_entity.type
_entity.pdbx_description
1 polymer ?
#
loop_
_entity_poly.entity_id
_entity_poly.type
_entity_poly.pdbx_seq_one_letter_code
_entity_poly.pdbx_strand_id
1 'polypeptide(L)'
;AAEVASFGSLAGPSIYPTSSYAARLRIDPDPAWYAMVAVARGIPSDRIATAGPNVSWQKGTGSMLIGEVGFSPAKAGLLNDRPTSGEKDEFEPISKLALGLWRYSPRFPELVAVDAGGEPLLATHWGAYALAEQTLWRVPESNRDLAAFLRYGFTDGKTNTLDYSFSAGLSFRGPFAGREKDTFGIAATRAHVGPQGRAQLTDDLGEPLSSTAETAVELTYRAQITPGMALQPVVQRIFNPALAQPNATVA
;
A
#
# COMPACT_ATOMS: atom_id res chain seq x y z
N ALA A 1 0.00 -5.46 -1.26
CA ALA A 1 -1.23 -5.92 -0.56
C ALA A 1 -1.55 -5.05 0.66
N ALA A 2 -0.57 -4.78 1.55
CA ALA A 2 -0.81 -3.99 2.76
C ALA A 2 -1.22 -2.54 2.49
N GLU A 3 -0.77 -1.93 1.40
CA GLU A 3 -1.20 -0.59 1.00
C GLU A 3 -2.69 -0.54 0.67
N VAL A 4 -3.20 -1.60 0.08
CA VAL A 4 -4.63 -1.74 -0.22
C VAL A 4 -5.44 -1.94 1.06
N ALA A 5 -4.90 -2.65 2.04
CA ALA A 5 -5.54 -2.83 3.34
C ALA A 5 -5.73 -1.51 4.10
N SER A 6 -4.79 -0.56 3.94
CA SER A 6 -4.91 0.77 4.56
C SER A 6 -6.06 1.62 4.00
N PHE A 7 -6.57 1.29 2.83
CA PHE A 7 -7.65 2.01 2.18
C PHE A 7 -9.04 1.38 2.36
N GLY A 8 -9.11 0.26 3.03
CA GLY A 8 -10.37 -0.39 3.37
C GLY A 8 -10.82 -1.48 2.40
N SER A 9 -11.41 -2.51 2.96
CA SER A 9 -11.82 -3.71 2.23
C SER A 9 -13.14 -3.58 1.47
N LEU A 10 -14.02 -2.66 1.87
CA LEU A 10 -15.37 -2.53 1.28
C LEU A 10 -15.48 -1.41 0.24
N ALA A 11 -14.63 -0.40 0.33
CA ALA A 11 -14.60 0.74 -0.58
C ALA A 11 -13.17 1.26 -0.74
N GLY A 12 -12.25 0.38 -1.08
CA GLY A 12 -10.87 0.75 -1.39
C GLY A 12 -10.78 1.62 -2.65
N PRO A 13 -9.64 2.30 -2.87
CA PRO A 13 -9.38 2.97 -4.13
C PRO A 13 -9.47 1.95 -5.26
N SER A 14 -9.83 2.42 -6.45
CA SER A 14 -9.93 1.53 -7.59
C SER A 14 -8.57 0.93 -7.91
N ILE A 15 -8.54 -0.40 -8.00
CA ILE A 15 -7.39 -1.20 -8.41
C ILE A 15 -7.81 -2.14 -9.53
N TYR A 16 -6.85 -2.52 -10.38
CA TYR A 16 -7.15 -3.51 -11.41
C TYR A 16 -7.69 -4.82 -10.79
N PRO A 17 -8.75 -5.43 -11.34
CA PRO A 17 -9.46 -5.06 -12.57
C PRO A 17 -10.54 -3.99 -12.42
N THR A 18 -10.84 -3.53 -11.22
CA THR A 18 -11.89 -2.55 -10.93
C THR A 18 -11.32 -1.14 -11.05
N SER A 19 -11.40 -0.56 -12.24
CA SER A 19 -10.82 0.76 -12.53
C SER A 19 -11.79 1.90 -12.30
N SER A 20 -11.29 3.08 -11.98
CA SER A 20 -12.07 4.31 -11.93
C SER A 20 -11.29 5.50 -12.49
N TYR A 21 -11.98 6.62 -12.69
CA TYR A 21 -11.36 7.87 -13.12
C TYR A 21 -10.74 8.59 -11.93
N ALA A 22 -9.57 9.18 -12.16
CA ALA A 22 -8.91 10.04 -11.20
C ALA A 22 -8.25 11.21 -11.93
N ALA A 23 -8.19 12.35 -11.26
CA ALA A 23 -7.35 13.47 -11.62
C ALA A 23 -6.37 13.77 -10.48
N ARG A 24 -5.12 14.07 -10.81
CA ARG A 24 -4.07 14.36 -9.84
C ARG A 24 -3.35 15.64 -10.23
N LEU A 25 -3.12 16.49 -9.25
CA LEU A 25 -2.24 17.65 -9.33
C LEU A 25 -1.05 17.43 -8.40
N ARG A 26 0.15 17.69 -8.88
CA ARG A 26 1.38 17.74 -8.09
C ARG A 26 2.03 19.11 -8.27
N ILE A 27 2.55 19.64 -7.20
CA ILE A 27 3.39 20.83 -7.16
C ILE A 27 4.70 20.49 -6.45
N ASP A 28 5.80 20.98 -6.98
CA ASP A 28 7.14 20.83 -6.43
C ASP A 28 7.68 22.24 -6.15
N PRO A 29 7.41 22.78 -4.93
CA PRO A 29 7.79 24.17 -4.59
C PRO A 29 9.31 24.36 -4.54
N ASP A 30 10.06 23.31 -4.25
CA ASP A 30 11.50 23.24 -4.38
C ASP A 30 11.94 21.78 -4.70
N PRO A 31 13.24 21.54 -4.99
CA PRO A 31 13.72 20.21 -5.38
C PRO A 31 13.54 19.10 -4.33
N ALA A 32 13.36 19.46 -3.06
CA ALA A 32 13.24 18.49 -1.96
C ALA A 32 11.81 18.25 -1.51
N TRP A 33 10.88 19.19 -1.78
CA TRP A 33 9.49 19.12 -1.31
C TRP A 33 8.51 18.96 -2.46
N TYR A 34 7.48 18.18 -2.23
CA TYR A 34 6.33 18.13 -3.11
C TYR A 34 5.02 18.10 -2.31
N ALA A 35 3.96 18.53 -2.95
CA ALA A 35 2.60 18.30 -2.49
C ALA A 35 1.76 17.74 -3.64
N MET A 36 0.87 16.82 -3.32
CA MET A 36 -0.05 16.23 -4.28
C MET A 36 -1.47 16.25 -3.73
N VAL A 37 -2.41 16.46 -4.63
CA VAL A 37 -3.82 16.22 -4.38
C VAL A 37 -4.40 15.41 -5.53
N ALA A 38 -5.24 14.43 -5.22
CA ALA A 38 -5.96 13.68 -6.22
C ALA A 38 -7.43 13.57 -5.83
N VAL A 39 -8.27 13.58 -6.85
CA VAL A 39 -9.69 13.25 -6.74
C VAL A 39 -9.95 12.03 -7.62
N ALA A 40 -10.57 11.01 -7.05
CA ALA A 40 -10.98 9.81 -7.76
C ALA A 40 -12.47 9.57 -7.55
N ARG A 41 -13.08 8.73 -8.38
CA ARG A 41 -14.42 8.23 -8.12
C ARG A 41 -14.41 7.48 -6.77
N GLY A 42 -15.42 7.75 -5.93
CA GLY A 42 -15.44 7.25 -4.55
C GLY A 42 -15.66 5.74 -4.47
N ILE A 43 -16.64 5.22 -5.19
CA ILE A 43 -16.93 3.78 -5.22
C ILE A 43 -16.61 3.27 -6.63
N PRO A 44 -15.65 2.35 -6.79
CA PRO A 44 -15.41 1.69 -8.06
C PRO A 44 -16.68 0.97 -8.51
N SER A 45 -16.93 0.86 -9.80
CA SER A 45 -18.11 0.15 -10.25
C SER A 45 -17.89 -1.36 -10.10
N ASP A 46 -18.80 -2.04 -9.44
CA ASP A 46 -18.84 -3.52 -9.34
C ASP A 46 -19.14 -4.20 -10.68
N ARG A 47 -19.41 -3.42 -11.70
CA ARG A 47 -19.76 -3.97 -13.01
C ARG A 47 -18.49 -4.22 -13.78
N ILE A 48 -18.22 -5.47 -14.03
CA ILE A 48 -17.45 -5.91 -15.18
C ILE A 48 -18.11 -5.24 -16.39
N ALA A 49 -17.46 -4.22 -16.92
CA ALA A 49 -17.97 -3.53 -18.10
C ALA A 49 -17.99 -4.55 -19.25
N THR A 50 -19.17 -4.92 -19.70
CA THR A 50 -19.37 -5.92 -20.75
C THR A 50 -18.94 -5.43 -22.13
N ALA A 51 -18.61 -4.16 -22.31
CA ALA A 51 -18.09 -3.63 -23.57
C ALA A 51 -17.49 -2.23 -23.41
N GLY A 52 -16.18 -2.12 -23.59
CA GLY A 52 -15.46 -0.86 -23.81
C GLY A 52 -15.33 0.07 -22.58
N PRO A 53 -14.63 1.20 -22.72
CA PRO A 53 -14.44 2.17 -21.66
C PRO A 53 -15.76 2.89 -21.36
N ASN A 54 -16.48 2.45 -20.35
CA ASN A 54 -17.73 3.07 -19.94
C ASN A 54 -17.44 4.20 -18.93
N VAL A 55 -17.35 5.43 -19.44
CA VAL A 55 -17.18 6.64 -18.66
C VAL A 55 -18.54 7.07 -18.12
N SER A 56 -19.07 6.41 -17.10
CA SER A 56 -20.30 6.85 -16.45
C SER A 56 -20.03 7.36 -15.04
N TRP A 57 -20.35 8.61 -14.79
CA TRP A 57 -20.40 9.19 -13.44
C TRP A 57 -21.79 8.85 -12.86
N GLN A 58 -21.92 7.67 -12.27
CA GLN A 58 -23.21 7.28 -11.69
C GLN A 58 -23.50 8.12 -10.44
N LYS A 59 -24.73 8.60 -10.31
CA LYS A 59 -25.21 9.29 -9.09
C LYS A 59 -25.03 8.35 -7.88
N GLY A 60 -24.55 8.89 -6.76
CA GLY A 60 -24.39 8.14 -5.51
C GLY A 60 -23.01 7.54 -5.27
N THR A 61 -22.14 7.46 -6.27
CA THR A 61 -20.78 6.91 -6.07
C THR A 61 -19.84 7.87 -5.34
N GLY A 62 -20.15 9.17 -5.32
CA GLY A 62 -19.32 10.19 -4.69
C GLY A 62 -17.89 10.25 -5.25
N SER A 63 -17.01 10.83 -4.46
CA SER A 63 -15.59 10.95 -4.78
C SER A 63 -14.72 10.61 -3.57
N MET A 64 -13.50 10.17 -3.82
CA MET A 64 -12.41 10.09 -2.85
C MET A 64 -11.46 11.25 -3.11
N LEU A 65 -11.13 11.99 -2.06
CA LEU A 65 -10.09 13.00 -2.06
C LEU A 65 -8.89 12.47 -1.30
N ILE A 66 -7.69 12.62 -1.85
CA ILE A 66 -6.44 12.27 -1.22
C ILE A 66 -5.45 13.42 -1.38
N GLY A 67 -4.74 13.74 -0.29
CA GLY A 67 -3.66 14.72 -0.26
C GLY A 67 -2.41 14.10 0.32
N GLU A 68 -1.24 14.44 -0.22
CA GLU A 68 0.06 14.00 0.26
C GLU A 68 1.05 15.15 0.22
N VAL A 69 1.85 15.26 1.27
CA VAL A 69 3.04 16.11 1.31
C VAL A 69 4.25 15.21 1.52
N GLY A 70 5.29 15.42 0.73
CA GLY A 70 6.51 14.62 0.82
C GLY A 70 7.76 15.47 0.77
N PHE A 71 8.78 14.94 1.45
CA PHE A 71 10.15 15.43 1.45
C PHE A 71 11.06 14.37 0.84
N SER A 72 11.77 14.73 -0.24
CA SER A 72 12.68 13.85 -0.96
C SER A 72 13.90 14.66 -1.42
N PRO A 73 14.90 14.85 -0.56
CA PRO A 73 16.09 15.66 -0.86
C PRO A 73 16.98 15.04 -1.94
N ALA A 74 16.95 13.73 -2.11
CA ALA A 74 17.52 13.09 -3.30
C ALA A 74 16.50 13.25 -4.43
N LYS A 75 16.93 13.72 -5.61
CA LYS A 75 16.07 14.03 -6.77
C LYS A 75 15.32 12.84 -7.38
N ALA A 76 15.10 11.77 -6.65
CA ALA A 76 14.27 10.64 -7.05
C ALA A 76 12.80 11.09 -7.14
N GLY A 77 12.46 11.81 -8.18
CA GLY A 77 11.08 12.10 -8.50
C GLY A 77 10.35 10.82 -8.88
N LEU A 78 9.18 10.58 -8.32
CA LEU A 78 8.28 9.45 -8.63
C LEU A 78 7.92 9.27 -10.12
N LEU A 79 8.35 10.19 -10.97
CA LEU A 79 8.18 10.14 -12.43
C LEU A 79 9.48 9.85 -13.18
N ASN A 80 10.64 9.85 -12.52
CA ASN A 80 11.94 9.60 -13.12
C ASN A 80 12.48 8.20 -12.83
N ASP A 81 11.70 7.29 -12.27
CA ASP A 81 12.06 5.90 -12.03
C ASP A 81 12.14 5.03 -13.30
N ARG A 82 12.11 5.64 -14.48
CA ARG A 82 12.57 4.95 -15.68
C ARG A 82 14.03 5.32 -15.90
N PRO A 83 14.96 4.35 -15.81
CA PRO A 83 16.25 4.54 -16.40
C PRO A 83 16.01 4.86 -17.88
N THR A 84 16.30 6.08 -18.30
CA THR A 84 16.40 6.41 -19.71
C THR A 84 17.49 5.49 -20.25
N SER A 85 17.11 4.62 -21.17
CA SER A 85 18.01 3.69 -21.83
C SER A 85 19.18 4.48 -22.43
N GLY A 86 20.36 4.35 -21.82
CA GLY A 86 21.59 4.90 -22.35
C GLY A 86 22.48 5.69 -21.40
N GLU A 87 22.03 6.07 -20.22
CA GLU A 87 22.89 6.73 -19.24
C GLU A 87 23.37 5.72 -18.19
N LYS A 88 24.62 5.86 -17.79
CA LYS A 88 25.30 5.02 -16.80
C LYS A 88 24.39 4.79 -15.60
N ASP A 89 24.35 3.55 -15.11
CA ASP A 89 23.70 3.12 -13.85
C ASP A 89 24.24 3.90 -12.63
N GLU A 90 24.12 5.22 -12.63
CA GLU A 90 24.40 6.04 -11.46
C GLU A 90 23.22 5.91 -10.51
N PHE A 91 23.43 5.06 -9.52
CA PHE A 91 22.48 4.86 -8.44
C PHE A 91 22.38 6.14 -7.59
N GLU A 92 21.21 6.77 -7.59
CA GLU A 92 20.89 7.85 -6.67
C GLU A 92 20.39 7.27 -5.33
N PRO A 93 20.90 7.77 -4.18
CA PRO A 93 20.41 7.32 -2.87
C PRO A 93 18.93 7.70 -2.71
N ILE A 94 18.15 6.76 -2.20
CA ILE A 94 16.74 6.99 -1.88
C ILE A 94 16.67 7.72 -0.54
N SER A 95 15.96 8.84 -0.50
CA SER A 95 15.56 9.50 0.74
C SER A 95 14.18 10.10 0.53
N LYS A 96 13.17 9.55 1.19
CA LYS A 96 11.78 10.01 1.06
C LYS A 96 11.05 9.87 2.37
N LEU A 97 10.34 10.92 2.74
CA LEU A 97 9.34 10.91 3.80
C LEU A 97 8.05 11.51 3.22
N ALA A 98 6.92 10.84 3.42
CA ALA A 98 5.64 11.37 2.97
C ALA A 98 4.55 11.11 4.01
N LEU A 99 3.62 12.06 4.10
CA LEU A 99 2.42 11.97 4.92
C LEU A 99 1.21 12.25 4.03
N GLY A 100 0.20 11.41 4.13
CA GLY A 100 -1.01 11.55 3.35
C GLY A 100 -2.28 11.35 4.17
N LEU A 101 -3.34 12.01 3.71
CA LEU A 101 -4.70 11.90 4.23
C LEU A 101 -5.65 11.63 3.08
N TRP A 102 -6.65 10.80 3.33
CA TRP A 102 -7.71 10.56 2.37
C TRP A 102 -9.08 10.53 3.03
N ARG A 103 -10.12 10.86 2.26
CA ARG A 103 -11.50 10.89 2.70
C ARG A 103 -12.44 10.63 1.54
N TYR A 104 -13.48 9.85 1.81
CA TYR A 104 -14.58 9.66 0.88
C TYR A 104 -15.70 10.69 1.13
N SER A 105 -16.33 11.16 0.06
CA SER A 105 -17.51 12.03 0.17
C SER A 105 -18.79 11.28 0.53
N PRO A 106 -19.07 10.05 0.04
CA PRO A 106 -20.19 9.28 0.51
C PRO A 106 -19.96 8.81 1.97
N ARG A 107 -21.06 8.57 2.66
CA ARG A 107 -21.06 7.90 3.95
C ARG A 107 -21.20 6.41 3.75
N PHE A 108 -20.60 5.63 4.64
CA PHE A 108 -20.61 4.18 4.62
C PHE A 108 -21.29 3.64 5.87
N PRO A 109 -21.94 2.46 5.78
CA PRO A 109 -22.48 1.78 6.94
C PRO A 109 -21.39 1.51 7.98
N GLU A 110 -21.69 1.80 9.24
CA GLU A 110 -20.86 1.35 10.36
C GLU A 110 -20.96 -0.16 10.50
N LEU A 111 -19.85 -0.80 10.91
CA LEU A 111 -19.77 -2.26 10.98
C LEU A 111 -20.65 -2.88 12.07
N VAL A 112 -20.94 -2.13 13.13
CA VAL A 112 -21.62 -2.64 14.33
C VAL A 112 -22.78 -1.75 14.77
N ALA A 113 -22.61 -0.43 14.68
CA ALA A 113 -23.59 0.49 15.23
C ALA A 113 -24.83 0.60 14.34
N VAL A 114 -25.99 0.42 14.94
CA VAL A 114 -27.31 0.51 14.30
C VAL A 114 -28.17 1.59 14.95
N ASP A 115 -29.17 2.08 14.24
CA ASP A 115 -30.20 2.97 14.75
C ASP A 115 -31.30 2.21 15.52
N ALA A 116 -32.31 2.93 15.97
CA ALA A 116 -33.46 2.35 16.68
C ALA A 116 -34.30 1.40 15.82
N GLY A 117 -34.17 1.46 14.51
CA GLY A 117 -34.83 0.56 13.53
C GLY A 117 -33.99 -0.67 13.17
N GLY A 118 -32.75 -0.76 13.68
CA GLY A 118 -31.82 -1.84 13.36
C GLY A 118 -31.01 -1.61 12.07
N GLU A 119 -31.13 -0.43 11.43
CA GLU A 119 -30.37 -0.08 10.23
C GLU A 119 -28.97 0.43 10.60
N PRO A 120 -27.90 0.06 9.86
CA PRO A 120 -26.56 0.53 10.14
C PRO A 120 -26.45 2.06 10.14
N LEU A 121 -25.81 2.62 11.15
CA LEU A 121 -25.48 4.04 11.16
C LEU A 121 -24.51 4.36 10.04
N LEU A 122 -24.62 5.55 9.46
CA LEU A 122 -23.74 5.99 8.39
C LEU A 122 -22.64 6.90 8.93
N ALA A 123 -21.39 6.59 8.63
CA ALA A 123 -20.22 7.36 9.01
C ALA A 123 -19.34 7.77 7.81
N THR A 124 -18.47 8.73 8.05
CA THR A 124 -17.46 9.13 7.08
C THR A 124 -16.32 8.12 7.06
N HIS A 125 -15.92 7.72 5.88
CA HIS A 125 -14.78 6.84 5.68
C HIS A 125 -13.53 7.67 5.35
N TRP A 126 -12.48 7.56 6.17
CA TRP A 126 -11.25 8.33 6.04
C TRP A 126 -10.06 7.60 6.66
N GLY A 127 -8.87 8.05 6.34
CA GLY A 127 -7.65 7.52 6.91
C GLY A 127 -6.44 8.39 6.60
N ALA A 128 -5.30 7.95 7.12
CA ALA A 128 -4.02 8.61 6.91
C ALA A 128 -2.91 7.57 6.72
N TYR A 129 -1.80 7.99 6.13
CA TYR A 129 -0.63 7.16 5.99
C TYR A 129 0.67 7.95 6.13
N ALA A 130 1.72 7.25 6.49
CA ALA A 130 3.09 7.72 6.48
C ALA A 130 3.97 6.74 5.71
N LEU A 131 4.88 7.27 4.90
CA LEU A 131 5.87 6.52 4.13
C LEU A 131 7.24 7.07 4.43
N ALA A 132 8.21 6.19 4.67
CA ALA A 132 9.62 6.54 4.76
C ALA A 132 10.45 5.54 3.97
N GLU A 133 11.36 6.04 3.17
CA GLU A 133 12.33 5.23 2.40
C GLU A 133 13.69 5.91 2.52
N GLN A 134 14.72 5.15 2.88
CA GLN A 134 16.04 5.71 3.13
C GLN A 134 17.14 4.73 2.74
N THR A 135 18.12 5.21 1.98
CA THR A 135 19.41 4.52 1.87
C THR A 135 20.17 4.71 3.17
N LEU A 136 20.37 3.62 3.90
CA LEU A 136 21.02 3.61 5.21
C LEU A 136 22.56 3.57 5.08
N TRP A 137 23.05 2.90 4.05
CA TRP A 137 24.45 2.69 3.83
C TRP A 137 24.75 2.49 2.35
N ARG A 138 25.89 2.97 1.88
CA ARG A 138 26.35 2.82 0.51
C ARG A 138 27.88 2.72 0.47
N VAL A 139 28.39 1.89 -0.43
CA VAL A 139 29.81 1.88 -0.77
C VAL A 139 30.06 2.88 -1.90
N PRO A 140 30.91 3.90 -1.73
CA PRO A 140 31.24 4.84 -2.79
C PRO A 140 31.74 4.12 -4.06
N GLU A 141 31.41 4.67 -5.21
CA GLU A 141 31.83 4.15 -6.53
C GLU A 141 31.44 2.68 -6.80
N SER A 142 30.42 2.18 -6.10
CA SER A 142 29.91 0.84 -6.31
C SER A 142 28.38 0.83 -6.29
N ASN A 143 27.80 -0.23 -6.86
CA ASN A 143 26.33 -0.46 -6.82
C ASN A 143 25.90 -1.20 -5.54
N ARG A 144 26.69 -1.11 -4.45
CA ARG A 144 26.38 -1.76 -3.18
C ARG A 144 25.77 -0.78 -2.21
N ASP A 145 24.53 -1.06 -1.81
CA ASP A 145 23.80 -0.23 -0.86
C ASP A 145 22.83 -1.05 -0.03
N LEU A 146 22.49 -0.52 1.13
CA LEU A 146 21.42 -0.98 1.99
C LEU A 146 20.38 0.12 2.10
N ALA A 147 19.17 -0.16 1.69
CA ALA A 147 18.02 0.73 1.85
C ALA A 147 16.99 0.11 2.79
N ALA A 148 16.25 0.96 3.48
CA ALA A 148 15.11 0.58 4.30
C ALA A 148 13.86 1.30 3.84
N PHE A 149 12.70 0.69 4.07
CA PHE A 149 11.42 1.36 3.97
C PHE A 149 10.57 1.08 5.21
N LEU A 150 9.68 2.04 5.48
CA LEU A 150 8.67 1.97 6.52
C LEU A 150 7.37 2.54 5.95
N ARG A 151 6.25 1.85 6.16
CA ARG A 151 4.93 2.31 5.77
C ARG A 151 3.96 2.04 6.91
N TYR A 152 3.17 3.02 7.23
CA TYR A 152 2.11 2.93 8.20
C TYR A 152 0.84 3.56 7.63
N GLY A 153 -0.27 2.91 7.79
CA GLY A 153 -1.58 3.43 7.41
C GLY A 153 -2.60 3.10 8.48
N PHE A 154 -3.53 4.02 8.71
CA PHE A 154 -4.68 3.76 9.54
C PHE A 154 -5.97 4.27 8.89
N THR A 155 -7.10 3.71 9.31
CA THR A 155 -8.42 4.09 8.85
C THR A 155 -9.38 4.26 10.02
N ASP A 156 -10.50 4.92 9.78
CA ASP A 156 -11.61 4.93 10.73
C ASP A 156 -12.18 3.50 10.86
N GLY A 157 -11.88 2.84 11.97
CA GLY A 157 -12.34 1.49 12.27
C GLY A 157 -13.86 1.33 12.45
N LYS A 158 -14.65 2.38 12.30
CA LYS A 158 -16.12 2.28 12.33
C LYS A 158 -16.67 1.70 11.03
N THR A 159 -16.06 2.03 9.91
CA THR A 159 -16.52 1.68 8.56
C THR A 159 -15.59 0.72 7.86
N ASN A 160 -14.50 0.31 8.51
CA ASN A 160 -13.50 -0.59 7.95
C ASN A 160 -13.09 -1.67 8.94
N THR A 161 -13.04 -2.90 8.46
CA THR A 161 -12.61 -4.06 9.24
C THR A 161 -11.17 -3.92 9.75
N LEU A 162 -10.27 -3.42 8.88
CA LEU A 162 -8.88 -3.13 9.25
C LEU A 162 -8.79 -1.69 9.76
N ASP A 163 -8.19 -1.48 10.91
CA ASP A 163 -7.98 -0.15 11.48
C ASP A 163 -6.56 0.40 11.24
N TYR A 164 -5.55 -0.46 11.17
CA TYR A 164 -4.21 -0.05 10.72
C TYR A 164 -3.47 -1.16 10.00
N SER A 165 -2.46 -0.75 9.23
CA SER A 165 -1.44 -1.62 8.65
C SER A 165 -0.06 -1.03 8.82
N PHE A 166 0.93 -1.91 8.91
CA PHE A 166 2.33 -1.55 9.05
C PHE A 166 3.17 -2.44 8.15
N SER A 167 4.13 -1.84 7.43
CA SER A 167 5.11 -2.59 6.64
C SER A 167 6.49 -2.00 6.83
N ALA A 168 7.49 -2.86 6.98
CA ALA A 168 8.89 -2.46 7.03
C ALA A 168 9.75 -3.49 6.29
N GLY A 169 10.85 -3.04 5.72
CA GLY A 169 11.78 -3.94 5.07
C GLY A 169 13.13 -3.31 4.78
N LEU A 170 14.05 -4.19 4.41
CA LEU A 170 15.40 -3.87 4.00
C LEU A 170 15.66 -4.43 2.61
N SER A 171 16.37 -3.68 1.80
CA SER A 171 16.84 -4.08 0.48
C SER A 171 18.35 -3.90 0.42
N PHE A 172 19.07 -4.96 0.16
CA PHE A 172 20.53 -4.96 0.03
C PHE A 172 20.92 -5.28 -1.42
N ARG A 173 21.43 -4.28 -2.12
CA ARG A 173 21.97 -4.42 -3.46
C ARG A 173 23.45 -4.79 -3.39
N GLY A 174 23.90 -5.67 -4.28
CA GLY A 174 25.27 -6.18 -4.32
C GLY A 174 25.66 -6.92 -3.04
N PRO A 175 24.85 -7.90 -2.55
CA PRO A 175 25.10 -8.54 -1.27
C PRO A 175 26.41 -9.36 -1.24
N PHE A 176 26.86 -9.85 -2.39
CA PHE A 176 28.03 -10.69 -2.53
C PHE A 176 29.03 -10.13 -3.54
N ALA A 177 30.32 -10.39 -3.35
CA ALA A 177 31.36 -10.05 -4.31
C ALA A 177 31.12 -10.76 -5.66
N GLY A 178 31.24 -10.05 -6.77
CA GLY A 178 30.96 -10.55 -8.12
C GLY A 178 29.45 -10.64 -8.46
N ARG A 179 28.58 -10.18 -7.55
CA ARG A 179 27.12 -10.17 -7.68
C ARG A 179 26.53 -8.79 -7.38
N GLU A 180 27.19 -7.75 -7.88
CA GLU A 180 26.87 -6.33 -7.60
C GLU A 180 25.50 -5.90 -8.17
N LYS A 181 24.96 -6.67 -9.12
CA LYS A 181 23.64 -6.43 -9.74
C LYS A 181 22.51 -7.21 -9.07
N ASP A 182 22.83 -8.05 -8.11
CA ASP A 182 21.83 -8.81 -7.36
C ASP A 182 21.24 -7.97 -6.26
N THR A 183 20.05 -8.35 -5.83
CA THR A 183 19.37 -7.70 -4.70
C THR A 183 18.78 -8.74 -3.76
N PHE A 184 19.09 -8.60 -2.49
CA PHE A 184 18.46 -9.36 -1.40
C PHE A 184 17.46 -8.45 -0.69
N GLY A 185 16.28 -8.97 -0.36
CA GLY A 185 15.25 -8.24 0.36
C GLY A 185 14.64 -9.07 1.49
N ILE A 186 14.34 -8.40 2.59
CA ILE A 186 13.50 -8.91 3.66
C ILE A 186 12.46 -7.87 4.02
N ALA A 187 11.21 -8.29 4.19
CA ALA A 187 10.12 -7.41 4.55
C ALA A 187 9.14 -8.11 5.50
N ALA A 188 8.48 -7.32 6.32
CA ALA A 188 7.36 -7.76 7.14
C ALA A 188 6.20 -6.77 6.95
N THR A 189 4.99 -7.33 6.89
CA THR A 189 3.73 -6.59 6.80
C THR A 189 2.77 -7.12 7.83
N ARG A 190 2.09 -6.23 8.54
CA ARG A 190 1.03 -6.55 9.49
C ARG A 190 -0.23 -5.76 9.16
N ALA A 191 -1.36 -6.46 9.04
CA ALA A 191 -2.69 -5.89 8.92
C ALA A 191 -3.48 -6.22 10.19
N HIS A 192 -4.01 -5.21 10.88
CA HIS A 192 -4.72 -5.35 12.15
C HIS A 192 -6.22 -5.12 11.95
N VAL A 193 -7.01 -5.95 12.58
CA VAL A 193 -8.48 -5.85 12.61
C VAL A 193 -8.90 -5.07 13.86
N GLY A 194 -9.55 -3.95 13.63
CA GLY A 194 -10.05 -3.08 14.69
C GLY A 194 -11.14 -3.72 15.57
N PRO A 195 -11.47 -3.11 16.71
CA PRO A 195 -12.47 -3.68 17.62
C PRO A 195 -13.83 -3.94 16.95
N GLN A 196 -14.31 -3.01 16.13
CA GLN A 196 -15.59 -3.16 15.42
C GLN A 196 -15.53 -4.20 14.31
N GLY A 197 -14.42 -4.25 13.56
CA GLY A 197 -14.19 -5.30 12.58
C GLY A 197 -14.13 -6.69 13.19
N ARG A 198 -13.55 -6.82 14.41
CA ARG A 198 -13.57 -8.09 15.15
C ARG A 198 -14.97 -8.48 15.58
N ALA A 199 -15.74 -7.53 16.09
CA ALA A 199 -17.12 -7.80 16.49
C ALA A 199 -17.94 -8.30 15.29
N GLN A 200 -17.87 -7.62 14.15
CA GLN A 200 -18.54 -8.03 12.92
C GLN A 200 -18.09 -9.43 12.46
N LEU A 201 -16.77 -9.67 12.38
CA LEU A 201 -16.26 -10.97 11.91
C LEU A 201 -16.60 -12.11 12.89
N THR A 202 -16.63 -11.85 14.19
CA THR A 202 -17.07 -12.82 15.20
C THR A 202 -18.55 -13.17 15.02
N ASP A 203 -19.38 -12.17 14.74
CA ASP A 203 -20.81 -12.38 14.47
C ASP A 203 -21.05 -13.16 13.18
N ASP A 204 -20.33 -12.78 12.11
CA ASP A 204 -20.42 -13.43 10.80
C ASP A 204 -19.95 -14.91 10.82
N LEU A 205 -18.90 -15.21 11.61
CA LEU A 205 -18.32 -16.54 11.73
C LEU A 205 -19.00 -17.42 12.80
N GLY A 206 -19.72 -16.80 13.73
CA GLY A 206 -20.33 -17.46 14.88
C GLY A 206 -19.32 -17.92 15.95
N GLU A 207 -18.04 -17.54 15.82
CA GLU A 207 -16.99 -17.88 16.78
C GLU A 207 -15.96 -16.75 16.92
N PRO A 208 -15.28 -16.61 18.08
CA PRO A 208 -14.25 -15.60 18.28
C PRO A 208 -13.04 -15.82 17.37
N LEU A 209 -12.48 -14.74 16.85
CA LEU A 209 -11.24 -14.80 16.09
C LEU A 209 -10.07 -15.26 16.95
N SER A 210 -9.24 -16.15 16.43
CA SER A 210 -8.03 -16.63 17.13
C SER A 210 -6.91 -15.58 17.17
N SER A 211 -6.96 -14.58 16.30
CA SER A 211 -5.99 -13.49 16.21
C SER A 211 -6.65 -12.17 15.84
N THR A 212 -5.98 -11.08 16.15
CA THR A 212 -6.41 -9.72 15.77
C THR A 212 -5.62 -9.16 14.59
N ALA A 213 -4.67 -9.92 14.06
CA ALA A 213 -3.87 -9.45 12.93
C ALA A 213 -3.30 -10.62 12.13
N GLU A 214 -3.22 -10.39 10.84
CA GLU A 214 -2.41 -11.20 9.92
C GLU A 214 -1.03 -10.54 9.77
N THR A 215 0.03 -11.35 9.78
CA THR A 215 1.40 -10.87 9.58
C THR A 215 2.07 -11.73 8.52
N ALA A 216 2.61 -11.12 7.48
CA ALA A 216 3.43 -11.78 6.48
C ALA A 216 4.88 -11.33 6.62
N VAL A 217 5.81 -12.29 6.57
CA VAL A 217 7.25 -12.04 6.45
C VAL A 217 7.71 -12.63 5.13
N GLU A 218 8.41 -11.81 4.35
CA GLU A 218 8.88 -12.18 3.02
C GLU A 218 10.40 -12.09 2.96
N LEU A 219 11.00 -13.06 2.30
CA LEU A 219 12.40 -13.11 1.91
C LEU A 219 12.48 -13.25 0.40
N THR A 220 13.27 -12.40 -0.26
CA THR A 220 13.45 -12.44 -1.70
C THR A 220 14.91 -12.27 -2.07
N TYR A 221 15.32 -12.95 -3.16
CA TYR A 221 16.63 -12.77 -3.76
C TYR A 221 16.49 -12.63 -5.26
N ARG A 222 16.83 -11.47 -5.81
CA ARG A 222 16.82 -11.23 -7.24
C ARG A 222 18.25 -11.40 -7.79
N ALA A 223 18.47 -12.47 -8.52
CA ALA A 223 19.71 -12.78 -9.20
C ALA A 223 19.67 -12.23 -10.62
N GLN A 224 20.57 -11.32 -10.98
CA GLN A 224 20.76 -10.88 -12.36
C GLN A 224 21.66 -11.90 -13.07
N ILE A 225 21.08 -12.70 -13.97
CA ILE A 225 21.81 -13.76 -14.69
C ILE A 225 22.50 -13.22 -15.93
N THR A 226 21.78 -12.43 -16.71
CA THR A 226 22.31 -11.69 -17.89
C THR A 226 21.71 -10.29 -17.92
N PRO A 227 22.17 -9.36 -18.76
CA PRO A 227 21.55 -8.04 -18.86
C PRO A 227 20.04 -8.05 -19.15
N GLY A 228 19.54 -9.08 -19.83
CA GLY A 228 18.12 -9.22 -20.18
C GLY A 228 17.35 -10.24 -19.34
N MET A 229 17.99 -10.94 -18.37
CA MET A 229 17.32 -12.01 -17.61
C MET A 229 17.68 -11.95 -16.14
N ALA A 230 16.65 -12.00 -15.30
CA ALA A 230 16.78 -12.14 -13.85
C ALA A 230 15.91 -13.28 -13.34
N LEU A 231 16.35 -13.94 -12.27
CA LEU A 231 15.60 -14.93 -11.51
C LEU A 231 15.35 -14.37 -10.11
N GLN A 232 14.11 -14.46 -9.63
CA GLN A 232 13.75 -13.93 -8.33
C GLN A 232 12.91 -14.94 -7.52
N PRO A 233 13.55 -15.87 -6.78
CA PRO A 233 12.83 -16.65 -5.79
C PRO A 233 12.31 -15.77 -4.65
N VAL A 234 11.12 -16.12 -4.18
CA VAL A 234 10.43 -15.47 -3.07
C VAL A 234 9.90 -16.54 -2.12
N VAL A 235 10.10 -16.34 -0.83
CA VAL A 235 9.51 -17.19 0.22
C VAL A 235 8.74 -16.28 1.17
N GLN A 236 7.50 -16.63 1.45
CA GLN A 236 6.65 -15.94 2.41
C GLN A 236 6.22 -16.87 3.54
N ARG A 237 6.25 -16.34 4.75
CA ARG A 237 5.61 -16.96 5.92
C ARG A 237 4.48 -16.07 6.39
N ILE A 238 3.26 -16.61 6.39
CA ILE A 238 2.05 -15.91 6.81
C ILE A 238 1.62 -16.47 8.16
N PHE A 239 1.49 -15.60 9.14
CA PHE A 239 1.01 -15.89 10.48
C PHE A 239 -0.43 -15.44 10.61
N ASN A 240 -1.28 -16.34 11.14
CA ASN A 240 -2.72 -16.14 11.29
C ASN A 240 -3.41 -15.70 9.98
N PRO A 241 -3.23 -16.43 8.86
CA PRO A 241 -3.88 -16.08 7.61
C PRO A 241 -5.40 -16.09 7.80
N ALA A 242 -6.06 -15.07 7.25
CA ALA A 242 -7.50 -14.84 7.43
C ALA A 242 -7.95 -14.86 8.91
N LEU A 243 -7.03 -14.61 9.87
CA LEU A 243 -7.24 -14.49 11.33
C LEU A 243 -7.69 -15.76 12.06
N ALA A 244 -7.96 -16.84 11.36
CA ALA A 244 -8.49 -18.09 11.93
C ALA A 244 -7.78 -19.33 11.45
N GLN A 245 -6.94 -19.21 10.42
CA GLN A 245 -6.30 -20.36 9.77
C GLN A 245 -4.89 -20.65 10.33
N PRO A 246 -4.40 -21.90 10.23
CA PRO A 246 -3.03 -22.22 10.60
C PRO A 246 -2.02 -21.47 9.73
N ASN A 247 -0.85 -21.16 10.31
CA ASN A 247 0.21 -20.44 9.61
C ASN A 247 0.59 -21.13 8.30
N ALA A 248 0.78 -20.33 7.24
CA ALA A 248 1.09 -20.80 5.90
C ALA A 248 2.49 -20.35 5.45
N THR A 249 3.15 -21.18 4.63
CA THR A 249 4.38 -20.82 3.93
C THR A 249 4.14 -20.96 2.43
N VAL A 250 4.52 -19.95 1.66
CA VAL A 250 4.45 -19.91 0.20
C VAL A 250 5.86 -19.66 -0.33
N ALA A 251 6.28 -20.42 -1.33
CA ALA A 251 7.59 -20.30 -1.96
C ALA A 251 7.47 -20.27 -3.49
#